data_74428b5961e9d72c561bd06e53b13fb7
#
_entry.id   74428b5961e9d72c561bd06e53b13fb7
#
_cell.length_a   1.000
_cell.length_b   1.000
_cell.length_c   1.000
_cell.angle_alpha   90.00
_cell.angle_beta   90.00
_cell.angle_gamma   90.00
#
_symmetry.space_group_name_H-M   'P 1'
#
loop_
_entity.id
_entity.type
_entity.pdbx_description
1 polymer ?
#
loop_
_entity_poly.entity_id
_entity_poly.type
_entity_poly.pdbx_seq_one_letter_code
_entity_poly.pdbx_strand_id
1 'polypeptide(L)'
;DMRTALDSYNVDGFRGVAIAAPQIGIPLRIFLVHNTDKNDPDALPDLIAINPRIIKLSKKTHVVGEGCLSVEERYGAVKRATHATLRAYDENGKEYERGARGLLAQIFQHETDHLDGILFVDRAEKVWNKDDAHAQKLSEAKHTHDA
;
A
#
# COMPACT_ATOMS: atom_id res chain seq x y z
N ASP A 1 4.75 18.65 1.16
CA ASP A 1 4.14 17.73 2.10
C ASP A 1 3.75 16.40 1.43
N MET A 2 3.19 15.51 2.20
CA MET A 2 2.86 14.16 1.73
C MET A 2 1.80 14.16 0.63
N ARG A 3 0.78 14.99 0.74
CA ARG A 3 -0.26 15.07 -0.31
C ARG A 3 0.32 15.61 -1.61
N THR A 4 1.15 16.63 -1.53
CA THR A 4 1.82 17.19 -2.70
C THR A 4 2.74 16.17 -3.35
N ALA A 5 3.52 15.45 -2.55
CA ALA A 5 4.38 14.38 -3.04
C ALA A 5 3.57 13.27 -3.70
N LEU A 6 2.45 12.88 -3.10
CA LEU A 6 1.58 11.84 -3.62
C LEU A 6 0.99 12.23 -4.98
N ASP A 7 0.53 13.47 -5.10
CA ASP A 7 -0.03 13.98 -6.35
C ASP A 7 1.02 14.07 -7.47
N SER A 8 2.28 14.27 -7.10
CA SER A 8 3.39 14.35 -8.05
C SER A 8 3.83 13.00 -8.59
N TYR A 9 3.57 11.94 -7.84
CA TYR A 9 4.00 10.60 -8.23
C TYR A 9 2.88 9.84 -8.90
N ASN A 10 3.20 9.28 -10.05
CA ASN A 10 2.27 8.47 -10.81
C ASN A 10 2.96 7.18 -11.24
N VAL A 11 3.71 6.62 -10.32
CA VAL A 11 4.50 5.41 -10.54
C VAL A 11 4.11 4.35 -9.52
N ASP A 12 4.55 3.13 -9.75
CA ASP A 12 4.40 1.95 -8.95
C ASP A 12 2.95 1.44 -8.78
N GLY A 13 2.78 0.47 -7.90
CA GLY A 13 1.57 -0.32 -7.77
C GLY A 13 0.35 0.43 -7.29
N PHE A 14 0.53 1.52 -6.54
CA PHE A 14 -0.59 2.28 -5.97
C PHE A 14 -0.84 3.61 -6.68
N ARG A 15 -0.02 3.96 -7.66
CA ARG A 15 -0.24 5.11 -8.56
C ARG A 15 -0.56 6.42 -7.83
N GLY A 16 0.16 6.70 -6.75
CA GLY A 16 -0.04 7.94 -6.02
C GLY A 16 -1.25 7.95 -5.09
N VAL A 17 -1.84 6.79 -4.78
CA VAL A 17 -2.99 6.73 -3.86
C VAL A 17 -2.56 6.56 -2.40
N ALA A 18 -1.31 6.18 -2.14
CA ALA A 18 -0.83 6.00 -0.77
C ALA A 18 0.65 6.36 -0.66
N ILE A 19 1.05 6.91 0.46
CA ILE A 19 2.44 7.26 0.73
C ILE A 19 2.73 7.26 2.24
N ALA A 20 3.91 6.78 2.62
CA ALA A 20 4.40 6.84 4.00
C ALA A 20 5.39 8.01 4.15
N ALA A 21 5.39 8.65 5.33
CA ALA A 21 6.24 9.81 5.59
C ALA A 21 7.73 9.56 5.34
N PRO A 22 8.32 8.40 5.70
CA PRO A 22 9.72 8.14 5.38
C PRO A 22 10.07 8.23 3.90
N GLN A 23 9.11 8.01 3.00
CA GLN A 23 9.34 8.08 1.56
C GLN A 23 9.67 9.48 1.07
N ILE A 24 9.31 10.50 1.84
CA ILE A 24 9.66 11.90 1.54
C ILE A 24 10.65 12.47 2.57
N GLY A 25 11.38 11.59 3.26
CA GLY A 25 12.43 12.02 4.19
C GLY A 25 11.95 12.47 5.55
N ILE A 26 10.70 12.20 5.90
CA ILE A 26 10.14 12.58 7.21
C ILE A 26 10.14 11.33 8.10
N PRO A 27 10.95 11.31 9.19
CA PRO A 27 11.08 10.12 10.03
C PRO A 27 9.94 9.99 11.06
N LEU A 28 8.71 10.00 10.59
CA LEU A 28 7.51 9.86 11.41
C LEU A 28 6.71 8.64 10.97
N ARG A 29 6.03 8.02 11.91
CA ARG A 29 5.17 6.88 11.64
C ARG A 29 3.79 7.37 11.20
N ILE A 30 3.71 7.81 9.96
CA ILE A 30 2.48 8.36 9.35
C ILE A 30 2.39 7.84 7.92
N PHE A 31 1.19 7.41 7.52
CA PHE A 31 0.93 7.24 6.10
C PHE A 31 -0.41 7.88 5.73
N LEU A 32 -0.56 8.16 4.44
CA LEU A 32 -1.78 8.71 3.87
C LEU A 32 -2.33 7.76 2.81
N VAL A 33 -3.65 7.69 2.75
CA VAL A 33 -4.38 7.15 1.60
C VAL A 33 -5.19 8.31 1.02
N HIS A 34 -5.13 8.47 -0.29
CA HIS A 34 -5.81 9.56 -0.97
C HIS A 34 -6.81 9.02 -1.98
N ASN A 35 -8.04 9.50 -1.89
CA ASN A 35 -9.09 9.15 -2.85
C ASN A 35 -8.90 9.98 -4.12
N THR A 36 -8.53 9.32 -5.21
CA THR A 36 -8.28 9.98 -6.50
C THR A 36 -9.54 10.10 -7.36
N ASP A 37 -10.62 9.39 -7.01
CA ASP A 37 -11.90 9.46 -7.73
C ASP A 37 -13.05 9.55 -6.75
N LYS A 38 -13.45 10.77 -6.44
CA LYS A 38 -14.50 11.05 -5.45
C LYS A 38 -15.91 10.75 -5.95
N ASN A 39 -16.04 10.45 -7.24
CA ASN A 39 -17.32 10.09 -7.82
C ASN A 39 -17.57 8.57 -7.83
N ASP A 40 -16.54 7.79 -7.52
CA ASP A 40 -16.63 6.33 -7.45
C ASP A 40 -16.95 5.91 -6.01
N PRO A 41 -18.13 5.31 -5.75
CA PRO A 41 -18.48 4.86 -4.40
C PRO A 41 -17.58 3.74 -3.88
N ASP A 42 -16.88 3.02 -4.78
CA ASP A 42 -15.96 1.96 -4.42
C ASP A 42 -14.51 2.44 -4.34
N ALA A 43 -14.28 3.74 -4.51
CA ALA A 43 -12.96 4.32 -4.42
C ALA A 43 -12.39 4.25 -3.00
N LEU A 44 -11.07 4.35 -2.91
CA LEU A 44 -10.38 4.38 -1.63
C LEU A 44 -10.80 5.62 -0.83
N PRO A 45 -10.88 5.52 0.51
CA PRO A 45 -11.16 6.70 1.34
C PRO A 45 -9.95 7.62 1.42
N ASP A 46 -10.18 8.88 1.73
CA ASP A 46 -9.12 9.74 2.25
C ASP A 46 -8.87 9.34 3.71
N LEU A 47 -7.64 9.05 4.05
CA LEU A 47 -7.33 8.53 5.36
C LEU A 47 -5.92 8.94 5.78
N ILE A 48 -5.79 9.37 7.03
CA ILE A 48 -4.51 9.64 7.67
C ILE A 48 -4.32 8.64 8.79
N ALA A 49 -3.16 7.98 8.80
CA ALA A 49 -2.83 6.99 9.82
C ALA A 49 -1.56 7.43 10.54
N ILE A 50 -1.71 7.87 11.78
CA ILE A 50 -0.61 8.28 12.65
C ILE A 50 -0.38 7.17 13.67
N ASN A 51 0.88 6.76 13.82
CA ASN A 51 1.27 5.64 14.68
C ASN A 51 0.43 4.39 14.42
N PRO A 52 0.30 3.98 13.15
CA PRO A 52 -0.55 2.86 12.80
C PRO A 52 0.05 1.54 13.21
N ARG A 53 -0.83 0.58 13.48
CA ARG A 53 -0.44 -0.81 13.63
C ARG A 53 -1.54 -1.71 13.10
N ILE A 54 -1.15 -2.84 12.58
CA ILE A 54 -2.09 -3.88 12.15
C ILE A 54 -2.44 -4.70 13.39
N ILE A 55 -3.71 -4.73 13.76
CA ILE A 55 -4.16 -5.47 14.94
C ILE A 55 -4.82 -6.79 14.58
N LYS A 56 -5.17 -6.99 13.31
CA LYS A 56 -5.80 -8.21 12.85
C LYS A 56 -5.49 -8.45 11.38
N LEU A 57 -5.10 -9.66 11.04
CA LEU A 57 -4.92 -10.12 9.67
C LEU A 57 -5.70 -11.38 9.45
N SER A 58 -6.32 -11.54 8.28
CA SER A 58 -6.97 -12.77 7.92
C SER A 58 -5.94 -13.89 7.73
N LYS A 59 -6.36 -15.12 7.95
CA LYS A 59 -5.54 -16.29 7.63
C LYS A 59 -5.44 -16.49 6.13
N LYS A 60 -6.50 -16.14 5.41
CA LYS A 60 -6.51 -16.20 3.96
C LYS A 60 -5.59 -15.14 3.40
N THR A 61 -4.73 -15.55 2.46
CA THR A 61 -3.80 -14.66 1.78
C THR A 61 -3.98 -14.79 0.28
N HIS A 62 -3.46 -13.81 -0.44
CA HIS A 62 -3.38 -13.86 -1.89
C HIS A 62 -2.06 -13.23 -2.34
N VAL A 63 -1.65 -13.57 -3.54
CA VAL A 63 -0.44 -12.98 -4.12
C VAL A 63 -0.86 -11.78 -4.96
N VAL A 64 -0.24 -10.64 -4.70
CA VAL A 64 -0.56 -9.38 -5.40
C VAL A 64 0.73 -8.77 -5.94
N GLY A 65 0.59 -7.99 -7.01
CA GLY A 65 1.70 -7.23 -7.54
C GLY A 65 1.89 -5.95 -6.75
N GLU A 66 3.12 -5.62 -6.42
CA GLU A 66 3.47 -4.38 -5.73
C GLU A 66 4.68 -3.72 -6.35
N GLY A 67 4.65 -2.39 -6.37
CA GLY A 67 5.78 -1.55 -6.59
C GLY A 67 5.85 -0.55 -5.45
N CYS A 68 6.83 0.32 -5.46
CA CYS A 68 7.04 1.27 -4.38
C CYS A 68 7.75 2.52 -4.87
N LEU A 69 7.36 3.68 -4.36
CA LEU A 69 8.02 4.94 -4.68
C LEU A 69 9.50 4.94 -4.26
N SER A 70 9.81 4.18 -3.20
CA SER A 70 11.18 4.09 -2.66
C SER A 70 12.05 3.10 -3.40
N VAL A 71 11.46 2.21 -4.21
CA VAL A 71 12.19 1.18 -4.95
C VAL A 71 11.78 1.28 -6.41
N GLU A 72 12.33 2.28 -7.08
CA GLU A 72 12.04 2.54 -8.50
C GLU A 72 12.49 1.38 -9.38
N GLU A 73 11.84 1.22 -10.51
CA GLU A 73 12.17 0.22 -11.53
C GLU A 73 11.93 -1.23 -11.08
N ARG A 74 11.30 -1.45 -9.93
CA ARG A 74 11.07 -2.78 -9.39
C ARG A 74 9.60 -3.04 -9.12
N TYR A 75 9.17 -4.26 -9.44
CA TYR A 75 7.88 -4.81 -9.09
C TYR A 75 8.08 -6.19 -8.47
N GLY A 76 7.16 -6.61 -7.66
CA GLY A 76 7.25 -7.92 -7.05
C GLY A 76 5.89 -8.56 -6.82
N ALA A 77 5.87 -9.87 -6.71
CA ALA A 77 4.72 -10.64 -6.29
C ALA A 77 4.83 -10.88 -4.79
N VAL A 78 3.89 -10.34 -4.02
CA VAL A 78 3.93 -10.35 -2.56
C VAL A 78 2.68 -11.04 -2.03
N LYS A 79 2.85 -11.91 -1.04
CA LYS A 79 1.74 -12.53 -0.34
C LYS A 79 1.22 -11.57 0.72
N ARG A 80 -0.07 -11.23 0.62
CA ARG A 80 -0.73 -10.33 1.57
C ARG A 80 -2.00 -10.97 2.10
N ALA A 81 -2.38 -10.65 3.34
CA ALA A 81 -3.67 -11.05 3.87
C ALA A 81 -4.79 -10.39 3.07
N THR A 82 -5.88 -11.10 2.85
CA THR A 82 -7.03 -10.57 2.10
C THR A 82 -7.79 -9.51 2.89
N HIS A 83 -7.71 -9.57 4.22
CA HIS A 83 -8.35 -8.62 5.12
C HIS A 83 -7.35 -8.19 6.19
N ALA A 84 -7.44 -6.94 6.59
CA ALA A 84 -6.59 -6.37 7.64
C ALA A 84 -7.38 -5.35 8.43
N THR A 85 -7.11 -5.26 9.73
CA THR A 85 -7.67 -4.20 10.58
C THR A 85 -6.54 -3.34 11.10
N LEU A 86 -6.67 -2.04 10.90
CA LEU A 86 -5.71 -1.04 11.29
C LEU A 86 -6.20 -0.32 12.55
N ARG A 87 -5.31 -0.05 13.48
CA ARG A 87 -5.53 0.90 14.58
C ARG A 87 -4.53 2.03 14.42
N ALA A 88 -5.02 3.26 14.47
CA ALA A 88 -4.20 4.44 14.26
C ALA A 88 -4.85 5.66 14.91
N TYR A 89 -4.17 6.80 14.83
CA TYR A 89 -4.73 8.09 15.22
C TYR A 89 -4.94 8.95 13.99
N ASP A 90 -5.99 9.75 13.99
CA ASP A 90 -6.25 10.74 12.93
C ASP A 90 -5.49 12.03 13.20
N GLU A 91 -5.67 13.03 12.34
CA GLU A 91 -5.00 14.34 12.44
C GLU A 91 -5.41 15.13 13.68
N ASN A 92 -6.50 14.75 14.34
CA ASN A 92 -6.97 15.38 15.57
C ASN A 92 -6.51 14.61 16.82
N GLY A 93 -5.71 13.57 16.65
CA GLY A 93 -5.23 12.75 17.74
C GLY A 93 -6.25 11.76 18.26
N LYS A 94 -7.33 11.53 17.53
CA LYS A 94 -8.37 10.57 17.91
C LYS A 94 -8.02 9.19 17.38
N GLU A 95 -8.05 8.20 18.27
CA GLU A 95 -7.81 6.80 17.90
C GLU A 95 -9.01 6.22 17.15
N TYR A 96 -8.71 5.43 16.12
CA TYR A 96 -9.72 4.71 15.37
C TYR A 96 -9.23 3.32 14.98
N GLU A 97 -10.19 2.46 14.67
CA GLU A 97 -9.92 1.16 14.06
C GLU A 97 -10.65 1.11 12.72
N ARG A 98 -9.98 0.56 11.72
CA ARG A 98 -10.55 0.42 10.39
C ARG A 98 -10.28 -0.95 9.83
N GLY A 99 -11.32 -1.72 9.57
CA GLY A 99 -11.23 -2.97 8.83
C GLY A 99 -11.21 -2.69 7.34
N ALA A 100 -10.49 -3.50 6.59
CA ALA A 100 -10.37 -3.34 5.15
C ALA A 100 -10.18 -4.68 4.46
N ARG A 101 -10.53 -4.71 3.18
CA ARG A 101 -10.31 -5.84 2.29
C ARG A 101 -9.79 -5.32 0.95
N GLY A 102 -9.33 -6.22 0.09
CA GLY A 102 -8.89 -5.86 -1.25
C GLY A 102 -7.71 -4.89 -1.23
N LEU A 103 -7.76 -3.89 -2.10
CA LEU A 103 -6.65 -2.94 -2.25
C LEU A 103 -6.35 -2.17 -0.97
N LEU A 104 -7.37 -1.76 -0.23
CA LEU A 104 -7.14 -1.01 1.01
C LEU A 104 -6.42 -1.87 2.05
N ALA A 105 -6.77 -3.15 2.17
CA ALA A 105 -6.06 -4.07 3.05
C ALA A 105 -4.60 -4.25 2.61
N GLN A 106 -4.35 -4.32 1.32
CA GLN A 106 -3.01 -4.39 0.77
C GLN A 106 -2.20 -3.13 1.12
N ILE A 107 -2.80 -1.97 0.94
CA ILE A 107 -2.18 -0.67 1.28
C ILE A 107 -1.83 -0.60 2.76
N PHE A 108 -2.75 -1.00 3.65
CA PHE A 108 -2.48 -1.00 5.09
C PHE A 108 -1.23 -1.81 5.42
N GLN A 109 -1.11 -3.00 4.85
CA GLN A 109 0.03 -3.88 5.09
C GLN A 109 1.32 -3.31 4.48
N HIS A 110 1.25 -2.82 3.25
CA HIS A 110 2.39 -2.27 2.54
C HIS A 110 2.94 -1.02 3.24
N GLU A 111 2.08 -0.07 3.61
CA GLU A 111 2.51 1.18 4.22
C GLU A 111 2.98 0.99 5.66
N THR A 112 2.35 0.09 6.41
CA THR A 112 2.81 -0.24 7.76
C THR A 112 4.20 -0.89 7.69
N ASP A 113 4.46 -1.75 6.71
CA ASP A 113 5.78 -2.32 6.48
C ASP A 113 6.82 -1.22 6.26
N HIS A 114 6.51 -0.20 5.45
CA HIS A 114 7.41 0.92 5.23
C HIS A 114 7.81 1.60 6.53
N LEU A 115 6.85 1.79 7.43
CA LEU A 115 7.11 2.44 8.72
C LEU A 115 7.97 1.57 9.62
N ASP A 116 7.98 0.26 9.40
CA ASP A 116 8.82 -0.69 10.13
C ASP A 116 10.15 -0.96 9.40
N GLY A 117 10.42 -0.22 8.31
CA GLY A 117 11.64 -0.39 7.53
C GLY A 117 11.63 -1.60 6.61
N ILE A 118 10.47 -2.19 6.38
CA ILE A 118 10.31 -3.37 5.51
C ILE A 118 9.79 -2.90 4.15
N LEU A 119 10.54 -3.17 3.11
CA LEU A 119 10.13 -2.85 1.73
C LEU A 119 9.48 -4.07 1.10
N PHE A 120 8.69 -3.85 0.05
CA PHE A 120 8.02 -4.95 -0.61
C PHE A 120 9.00 -6.00 -1.13
N VAL A 121 10.21 -5.61 -1.52
CA VAL A 121 11.24 -6.53 -1.99
C VAL A 121 11.67 -7.53 -0.92
N ASP A 122 11.56 -7.15 0.37
CA ASP A 122 11.90 -8.02 1.50
C ASP A 122 10.86 -9.14 1.68
N ARG A 123 9.64 -8.93 1.20
CA ARG A 123 8.54 -9.89 1.31
C ARG A 123 8.19 -10.56 -0.01
N ALA A 124 8.70 -10.02 -1.12
CA ALA A 124 8.33 -10.50 -2.44
C ALA A 124 8.83 -11.92 -2.69
N GLU A 125 7.97 -12.74 -3.24
CA GLU A 125 8.33 -14.08 -3.69
C GLU A 125 9.08 -14.01 -5.01
N LYS A 126 8.86 -12.93 -5.78
CA LYS A 126 9.47 -12.72 -7.08
C LYS A 126 9.54 -11.23 -7.37
N VAL A 127 10.68 -10.77 -7.89
CA VAL A 127 10.91 -9.35 -8.18
C VAL A 127 11.40 -9.21 -9.62
N TRP A 128 10.90 -8.19 -10.31
CA TRP A 128 11.26 -7.85 -11.68
C TRP A 128 11.76 -6.43 -11.77
N ASN A 129 12.56 -6.15 -12.81
CA ASN A 129 12.82 -4.78 -13.24
C ASN A 129 11.58 -4.22 -13.96
N LYS A 130 11.43 -2.92 -13.98
CA LYS A 130 10.23 -2.26 -14.50
C LYS A 130 9.93 -2.62 -15.97
N ASP A 131 10.97 -2.68 -16.82
CA ASP A 131 10.80 -2.98 -18.23
C ASP A 131 10.33 -4.42 -18.46
N ASP A 132 10.84 -5.35 -17.67
CA ASP A 132 10.41 -6.73 -17.72
C ASP A 132 9.08 -6.92 -16.99
N ALA A 133 8.82 -6.09 -16.02
CA ALA A 133 7.68 -6.20 -15.13
C ALA A 133 6.34 -5.98 -15.83
N HIS A 134 6.30 -5.21 -16.93
CA HIS A 134 5.03 -4.91 -17.57
C HIS A 134 4.32 -6.16 -18.08
N ALA A 135 5.01 -6.99 -18.82
CA ALA A 135 4.45 -8.24 -19.32
C ALA A 135 4.20 -9.26 -18.19
N GLN A 136 5.13 -9.35 -17.25
CA GLN A 136 5.02 -10.25 -16.09
C GLN A 136 3.85 -9.84 -15.20
N LYS A 137 3.70 -8.57 -14.94
CA LYS A 137 2.62 -8.03 -14.11
C LYS A 137 1.25 -8.34 -14.69
N LEU A 138 1.10 -8.25 -16.00
CA LEU A 138 -0.16 -8.60 -16.66
C LEU A 138 -0.47 -10.09 -16.51
N SER A 139 0.55 -10.93 -16.58
CA SER A 139 0.40 -12.37 -16.38
C SER A 139 0.00 -12.70 -14.94
N GLU A 140 0.69 -12.11 -13.97
CA GLU A 140 0.42 -12.36 -12.54
C GLU A 140 -0.96 -11.83 -12.12
N ALA A 141 -1.39 -10.71 -12.67
CA ALA A 141 -2.70 -10.16 -12.35
C ALA A 141 -3.83 -11.10 -12.74
N LYS A 142 -3.65 -11.86 -13.82
CA LYS A 142 -4.64 -12.88 -14.24
C LYS A 142 -4.72 -14.02 -13.24
N HIS A 143 -3.61 -14.42 -12.65
CA HIS A 143 -3.58 -15.50 -11.67
C HIS A 143 -4.12 -15.06 -10.31
N THR A 144 -3.82 -13.83 -9.90
CA THR A 144 -4.26 -13.33 -8.60
C THR A 144 -5.77 -13.08 -8.53
N HIS A 145 -6.41 -12.80 -9.65
CA HIS A 145 -7.87 -12.63 -9.69
C HIS A 145 -8.63 -13.93 -9.52
N ASP A 146 -8.00 -15.05 -9.80
CA ASP A 146 -8.59 -16.36 -9.69
C ASP A 146 -8.45 -16.98 -8.29
N ALA A 147 -7.73 -16.31 -7.41
CA ALA A 147 -7.42 -16.84 -6.07
C ALA A 147 -8.47 -16.44 -5.01
#